data_4b9504456d724b13a1c374350de1f62c
#
_entry.id   4b9504456d724b13a1c374350de1f62c
#
_cell.length_a   1.000
_cell.length_b   1.000
_cell.length_c   1.000
_cell.angle_alpha   90.00
_cell.angle_beta   90.00
_cell.angle_gamma   90.00
#
_symmetry.space_group_name_H-M   'P 1'
#
loop_
_entity.id
_entity.type
_entity.pdbx_description
1 polymer ?
#
loop_
_entity_poly.entity_id
_entity_poly.type
_entity_poly.pdbx_seq_one_letter_code
_entity_poly.pdbx_strand_id
1 'polypeptide(L)'
;SLGSALIMIVSQYGFQEIIKESSVTLDPSRVAAQVVSGIGFIGAGTIIFQKQIVRGLTTAAGIWATAGIGLAVGAGMYTISIAATLLTLAGLELLSLIFKSIGMKSSVITFSTSSKEILPQVSRRFNSKDYLVVSYNLDRQVQGEYTNYQVTMVIKSKKSYDEGYLLQLMQEFPEVTVEKIE
;
A
#
# COMPACT_ATOMS: atom_id res chain seq x y z
N SER A 1 8.62 -9.97 14.17
CA SER A 1 8.44 -11.27 14.85
C SER A 1 9.37 -11.47 16.04
N LEU A 2 10.70 -11.19 15.93
CA LEU A 2 11.64 -11.37 17.05
C LEU A 2 11.23 -10.55 18.30
N GLY A 3 10.94 -9.26 18.12
CA GLY A 3 10.49 -8.40 19.20
C GLY A 3 9.21 -8.89 19.88
N SER A 4 8.25 -9.38 19.08
CA SER A 4 7.00 -9.95 19.62
C SER A 4 7.25 -11.23 20.42
N ALA A 5 8.16 -12.10 19.95
CA ALA A 5 8.56 -13.29 20.66
C ALA A 5 9.23 -12.95 22.00
N LEU A 6 10.14 -11.98 22.00
CA LEU A 6 10.81 -11.51 23.20
C LEU A 6 9.81 -10.94 24.22
N ILE A 7 8.89 -10.09 23.78
CA ILE A 7 7.85 -9.51 24.64
C ILE A 7 6.97 -10.62 25.23
N MET A 8 6.64 -11.66 24.46
CA MET A 8 5.84 -12.78 24.96
C MET A 8 6.61 -13.58 26.04
N ILE A 9 7.90 -13.83 25.83
CA ILE A 9 8.76 -14.49 26.84
C ILE A 9 8.83 -13.64 28.12
N VAL A 10 9.04 -12.35 28.00
CA VAL A 10 9.04 -11.43 29.15
C VAL A 10 7.68 -11.44 29.86
N SER A 11 6.58 -11.47 29.09
CA SER A 11 5.23 -11.52 29.63
C SER A 11 4.96 -12.79 30.45
N GLN A 12 5.52 -13.93 30.06
CA GLN A 12 5.33 -15.21 30.75
C GLN A 12 6.28 -15.41 31.93
N TYR A 13 7.52 -14.97 31.79
CA TYR A 13 8.58 -15.34 32.74
C TYR A 13 9.19 -14.15 33.49
N GLY A 14 9.07 -12.94 32.98
CA GLY A 14 9.78 -11.76 33.51
C GLY A 14 9.32 -11.32 34.90
N PHE A 15 8.16 -11.78 35.37
CA PHE A 15 7.56 -11.33 36.63
C PHE A 15 7.42 -12.45 37.67
N GLN A 16 7.94 -13.66 37.40
CA GLN A 16 7.72 -14.85 38.24
C GLN A 16 8.30 -14.72 39.67
N GLU A 17 9.41 -14.02 39.83
CA GLU A 17 10.00 -13.83 41.18
C GLU A 17 9.12 -12.92 42.05
N ILE A 18 8.52 -11.87 41.48
CA ILE A 18 7.66 -10.93 42.21
C ILE A 18 6.36 -11.61 42.65
N ILE A 19 5.86 -12.56 41.86
CA ILE A 19 4.60 -13.25 42.11
C ILE A 19 4.75 -14.28 43.26
N LYS A 20 5.94 -14.87 43.44
CA LYS A 20 6.20 -15.84 44.52
C LYS A 20 6.03 -15.22 45.92
N GLU A 21 6.20 -13.90 46.03
CA GLU A 21 6.12 -13.17 47.29
C GLU A 21 4.73 -12.55 47.56
N SER A 22 3.81 -12.60 46.61
CA SER A 22 2.50 -11.95 46.70
C SER A 22 1.36 -12.88 46.24
N SER A 23 0.15 -12.68 46.79
CA SER A 23 -1.06 -13.38 46.32
C SER A 23 -1.61 -12.88 44.98
N VAL A 24 -0.73 -12.39 44.10
CA VAL A 24 -1.07 -11.83 42.82
C VAL A 24 -1.00 -12.89 41.73
N THR A 25 -2.02 -12.95 40.89
CA THR A 25 -2.03 -13.79 39.68
C THR A 25 -1.49 -13.03 38.48
N LEU A 26 -0.57 -13.65 37.75
CA LEU A 26 -0.05 -13.11 36.50
C LEU A 26 -1.02 -13.39 35.35
N ASP A 27 -1.30 -12.37 34.56
CA ASP A 27 -1.99 -12.52 33.30
C ASP A 27 -1.03 -12.19 32.12
N PRO A 28 -0.41 -13.20 31.50
CA PRO A 28 0.53 -13.00 30.40
C PRO A 28 -0.12 -12.38 29.16
N SER A 29 -1.44 -12.47 29.03
CA SER A 29 -2.15 -11.95 27.87
C SER A 29 -2.12 -10.43 27.79
N ARG A 30 -2.01 -9.73 28.92
CA ARG A 30 -2.06 -8.26 28.97
C ARG A 30 -0.90 -7.60 28.24
N VAL A 31 0.32 -8.11 28.43
CA VAL A 31 1.51 -7.57 27.73
C VAL A 31 1.50 -7.97 26.28
N ALA A 32 1.10 -9.21 25.98
CA ALA A 32 0.96 -9.70 24.60
C ALA A 32 -0.07 -8.88 23.80
N ALA A 33 -1.18 -8.49 24.45
CA ALA A 33 -2.21 -7.65 23.82
C ALA A 33 -1.65 -6.29 23.36
N GLN A 34 -0.69 -5.71 24.08
CA GLN A 34 -0.05 -4.46 23.68
C GLN A 34 0.78 -4.59 22.40
N VAL A 35 1.33 -5.79 22.12
CA VAL A 35 2.00 -6.05 20.83
C VAL A 35 1.00 -5.97 19.69
N VAL A 36 -0.18 -6.57 19.84
CA VAL A 36 -1.24 -6.56 18.81
C VAL A 36 -1.72 -5.14 18.55
N SER A 37 -1.92 -4.35 19.60
CA SER A 37 -2.31 -2.94 19.48
C SER A 37 -1.19 -2.10 18.85
N GLY A 38 0.04 -2.23 19.36
CA GLY A 38 1.20 -1.45 18.91
C GLY A 38 1.60 -1.71 17.47
N ILE A 39 1.51 -2.97 17.02
CA ILE A 39 1.84 -3.33 15.63
C ILE A 39 0.83 -2.76 14.64
N GLY A 40 -0.41 -2.53 15.09
CA GLY A 40 -1.44 -1.85 14.28
C GLY A 40 -1.01 -0.45 13.88
N PHE A 41 -0.38 0.31 14.77
CA PHE A 41 0.16 1.63 14.48
C PHE A 41 1.30 1.57 13.44
N ILE A 42 2.23 0.61 13.59
CA ILE A 42 3.33 0.41 12.64
C ILE A 42 2.77 -0.01 11.28
N GLY A 43 1.81 -0.95 11.25
CA GLY A 43 1.14 -1.39 10.03
C GLY A 43 0.44 -0.23 9.32
N ALA A 44 -0.31 0.59 10.05
CA ALA A 44 -0.97 1.78 9.50
C ALA A 44 0.03 2.76 8.89
N GLY A 45 1.21 2.94 9.50
CA GLY A 45 2.29 3.77 8.98
C GLY A 45 2.88 3.30 7.64
N THR A 46 2.67 2.04 7.26
CA THR A 46 3.10 1.52 5.94
C THR A 46 2.06 1.77 4.83
N ILE A 47 0.85 2.17 5.18
CA ILE A 47 -0.22 2.43 4.23
C ILE A 47 -0.12 3.87 3.74
N ILE A 48 0.17 4.02 2.45
CA ILE A 48 0.31 5.32 1.80
C ILE A 48 -0.90 5.54 0.91
N PHE A 49 -1.59 6.65 1.15
CA PHE A 49 -2.70 7.11 0.33
C PHE A 49 -2.25 8.33 -0.48
N GLN A 50 -2.09 8.17 -1.77
CA GLN A 50 -1.65 9.24 -2.68
C GLN A 50 -2.43 9.21 -3.98
N LYS A 51 -2.99 10.33 -4.40
CA LYS A 51 -3.72 10.48 -5.68
C LYS A 51 -4.75 9.37 -5.92
N GLN A 52 -5.54 9.02 -4.90
CA GLN A 52 -6.55 7.95 -4.91
C GLN A 52 -5.99 6.52 -5.11
N ILE A 53 -4.70 6.35 -4.95
CA ILE A 53 -4.03 5.05 -4.94
C ILE A 53 -3.64 4.72 -3.51
N VAL A 54 -3.99 3.51 -3.06
CA VAL A 54 -3.60 3.00 -1.75
C VAL A 54 -2.51 1.95 -1.95
N ARG A 55 -1.37 2.15 -1.32
CA ARG A 55 -0.23 1.21 -1.33
C ARG A 55 0.08 0.74 0.08
N GLY A 56 0.72 -0.42 0.23
CA GLY A 56 1.19 -0.91 1.52
C GLY A 56 0.20 -1.77 2.30
N LEU A 57 -1.02 -2.03 1.82
CA LEU A 57 -2.02 -2.86 2.51
C LEU A 57 -1.51 -4.28 2.78
N THR A 58 -0.92 -4.91 1.78
CA THR A 58 -0.34 -6.27 1.90
C THR A 58 0.84 -6.28 2.87
N THR A 59 1.67 -5.23 2.84
CA THR A 59 2.79 -5.05 3.79
C THR A 59 2.27 -4.93 5.22
N ALA A 60 1.25 -4.09 5.45
CA ALA A 60 0.63 -3.91 6.75
C ALA A 60 0.05 -5.23 7.31
N ALA A 61 -0.66 -5.99 6.46
CA ALA A 61 -1.19 -7.30 6.82
C ALA A 61 -0.07 -8.30 7.15
N GLY A 62 1.01 -8.33 6.37
CA GLY A 62 2.18 -9.16 6.62
C GLY A 62 2.89 -8.80 7.93
N ILE A 63 3.05 -7.53 8.24
CA ILE A 63 3.62 -7.06 9.51
C ILE A 63 2.76 -7.53 10.69
N TRP A 64 1.45 -7.39 10.59
CA TRP A 64 0.50 -7.82 11.64
C TRP A 64 0.55 -9.34 11.87
N ALA A 65 0.48 -10.14 10.81
CA ALA A 65 0.59 -11.59 10.87
C ALA A 65 1.94 -12.04 11.47
N THR A 66 3.05 -11.41 11.06
CA THR A 66 4.40 -11.71 11.55
C THR A 66 4.55 -11.40 13.06
N ALA A 67 3.83 -10.40 13.57
CA ALA A 67 3.80 -10.12 15.00
C ALA A 67 3.09 -11.22 15.78
N GLY A 68 1.94 -11.71 15.28
CA GLY A 68 1.22 -12.84 15.86
C GLY A 68 2.04 -14.14 15.86
N ILE A 69 2.73 -14.43 14.76
CA ILE A 69 3.67 -15.57 14.68
C ILE A 69 4.77 -15.42 15.73
N GLY A 70 5.31 -14.23 15.94
CA GLY A 70 6.31 -13.98 16.97
C GLY A 70 5.78 -14.25 18.39
N LEU A 71 4.56 -13.81 18.71
CA LEU A 71 3.90 -14.10 19.98
C LEU A 71 3.75 -15.62 20.21
N ALA A 72 3.33 -16.35 19.18
CA ALA A 72 3.16 -17.79 19.24
C ALA A 72 4.50 -18.52 19.45
N VAL A 73 5.58 -18.08 18.80
CA VAL A 73 6.94 -18.60 19.03
C VAL A 73 7.37 -18.35 20.46
N GLY A 74 7.18 -17.13 20.98
CA GLY A 74 7.51 -16.77 22.36
C GLY A 74 6.71 -17.54 23.40
N ALA A 75 5.49 -17.94 23.05
CA ALA A 75 4.65 -18.82 23.89
C ALA A 75 5.01 -20.33 23.81
N GLY A 76 6.02 -20.69 23.01
CA GLY A 76 6.41 -22.10 22.81
C GLY A 76 5.51 -22.88 21.86
N MET A 77 4.60 -22.22 21.14
CA MET A 77 3.64 -22.85 20.21
C MET A 77 4.27 -23.05 18.83
N TYR A 78 5.38 -23.81 18.77
CA TYR A 78 6.20 -23.91 17.55
C TYR A 78 5.46 -24.50 16.34
N THR A 79 4.65 -25.53 16.55
CA THR A 79 3.88 -26.17 15.47
C THR A 79 2.91 -25.18 14.82
N ILE A 80 2.19 -24.41 15.64
CA ILE A 80 1.26 -23.39 15.18
C ILE A 80 2.00 -22.27 14.48
N SER A 81 3.16 -21.86 15.00
CA SER A 81 3.99 -20.80 14.42
C SER A 81 4.52 -21.18 13.05
N ILE A 82 4.96 -22.43 12.85
CA ILE A 82 5.41 -22.94 11.55
C ILE A 82 4.24 -22.98 10.57
N ALA A 83 3.11 -23.55 10.99
CA ALA A 83 1.92 -23.60 10.13
C ALA A 83 1.43 -22.19 9.75
N ALA A 84 1.37 -21.26 10.70
CA ALA A 84 0.98 -19.88 10.45
C ALA A 84 1.96 -19.16 9.51
N THR A 85 3.26 -19.44 9.63
CA THR A 85 4.27 -18.88 8.73
C THR A 85 4.04 -19.34 7.29
N LEU A 86 3.89 -20.66 7.09
CA LEU A 86 3.66 -21.23 5.76
C LEU A 86 2.35 -20.72 5.13
N LEU A 87 1.27 -20.67 5.92
CA LEU A 87 -0.02 -20.16 5.45
C LEU A 87 0.04 -18.67 5.13
N THR A 88 0.76 -17.88 5.92
CA THR A 88 0.92 -16.43 5.67
C THR A 88 1.70 -16.21 4.37
N LEU A 89 2.82 -16.90 4.18
CA LEU A 89 3.61 -16.79 2.95
C LEU A 89 2.81 -17.24 1.73
N ALA A 90 2.14 -18.40 1.82
CA ALA A 90 1.30 -18.91 0.73
C ALA A 90 0.13 -17.96 0.42
N GLY A 91 -0.52 -17.41 1.45
CA GLY A 91 -1.62 -16.46 1.29
C GLY A 91 -1.19 -15.17 0.62
N LEU A 92 -0.08 -14.58 1.05
CA LEU A 92 0.45 -13.35 0.46
C LEU A 92 0.85 -13.56 -1.01
N GLU A 93 1.49 -14.69 -1.33
CA GLU A 93 1.89 -15.02 -2.69
C GLU A 93 0.68 -15.32 -3.59
N LEU A 94 -0.26 -16.12 -3.10
CA LEU A 94 -1.48 -16.45 -3.83
C LEU A 94 -2.34 -15.21 -4.11
N LEU A 95 -2.51 -14.32 -3.11
CA LEU A 95 -3.20 -13.05 -3.31
C LEU A 95 -2.51 -12.21 -4.38
N SER A 96 -1.19 -12.10 -4.31
CA SER A 96 -0.38 -11.35 -5.27
C SER A 96 -0.59 -11.84 -6.71
N LEU A 97 -0.62 -13.17 -6.92
CA LEU A 97 -0.89 -13.79 -8.21
C LEU A 97 -2.30 -13.50 -8.71
N ILE A 98 -3.30 -13.67 -7.85
CA ILE A 98 -4.71 -13.43 -8.20
C ILE A 98 -4.96 -11.96 -8.55
N PHE A 99 -4.49 -11.04 -7.69
CA PHE A 99 -4.70 -9.61 -7.93
C PHE A 99 -3.86 -9.06 -9.08
N LYS A 100 -2.68 -9.62 -9.35
CA LYS A 100 -1.90 -9.26 -10.54
C LYS A 100 -2.63 -9.63 -11.83
N SER A 101 -3.41 -10.72 -11.81
CA SER A 101 -4.20 -11.18 -12.97
C SER A 101 -5.51 -10.40 -13.16
N ILE A 102 -6.13 -9.93 -12.06
CA ILE A 102 -7.46 -9.28 -12.08
C ILE A 102 -7.34 -7.76 -11.93
N GLY A 103 -6.25 -7.27 -11.35
CA GLY A 103 -6.07 -5.86 -11.03
C GLY A 103 -5.86 -4.99 -12.27
N MET A 104 -6.71 -3.95 -12.42
CA MET A 104 -6.38 -2.86 -13.33
C MET A 104 -5.09 -2.18 -12.85
N LYS A 105 -4.09 -2.10 -13.72
CA LYS A 105 -2.91 -1.29 -13.44
C LYS A 105 -3.30 0.17 -13.44
N SER A 106 -2.86 0.90 -12.42
CA SER A 106 -3.02 2.34 -12.30
C SER A 106 -1.74 3.01 -12.76
N SER A 107 -1.84 3.90 -13.71
CA SER A 107 -0.75 4.78 -14.14
C SER A 107 -1.13 6.24 -13.89
N VAL A 108 -0.17 7.03 -13.45
CA VAL A 108 -0.33 8.47 -13.24
C VAL A 108 0.41 9.20 -14.35
N ILE A 109 -0.31 9.98 -15.14
CA ILE A 109 0.28 10.84 -16.17
C ILE A 109 0.18 12.29 -15.70
N THR A 110 1.33 12.97 -15.68
CA THR A 110 1.41 14.41 -15.45
C THR A 110 1.89 15.06 -16.74
N PHE A 111 1.12 16.00 -17.25
CA PHE A 111 1.44 16.74 -18.45
C PHE A 111 1.06 18.22 -18.32
N SER A 112 1.68 19.07 -19.11
CA SER A 112 1.38 20.50 -19.19
C SER A 112 0.94 20.90 -20.60
N THR A 113 0.06 21.90 -20.67
CA THR A 113 -0.42 22.46 -21.92
C THR A 113 -0.78 23.93 -21.75
N SER A 114 -0.59 24.73 -22.80
CA SER A 114 -1.02 26.14 -22.84
C SER A 114 -2.47 26.29 -23.29
N SER A 115 -3.05 25.26 -23.90
CA SER A 115 -4.41 25.28 -24.45
C SER A 115 -5.39 24.52 -23.58
N LYS A 116 -6.39 25.22 -23.04
CA LYS A 116 -7.47 24.58 -22.26
C LYS A 116 -8.38 23.70 -23.13
N GLU A 117 -8.46 23.99 -24.43
CA GLU A 117 -9.37 23.32 -25.37
C GLU A 117 -8.96 21.88 -25.69
N ILE A 118 -7.67 21.54 -25.50
CA ILE A 118 -7.15 20.20 -25.75
C ILE A 118 -7.49 19.20 -24.63
N LEU A 119 -7.77 19.70 -23.42
CA LEU A 119 -8.00 18.86 -22.24
C LEU A 119 -9.18 17.88 -22.39
N PRO A 120 -10.35 18.30 -22.93
CA PRO A 120 -11.44 17.36 -23.20
C PRO A 120 -11.09 16.31 -24.25
N GLN A 121 -10.24 16.63 -25.22
CA GLN A 121 -9.83 15.71 -26.28
C GLN A 121 -8.91 14.63 -25.71
N VAL A 122 -7.92 15.02 -24.91
CA VAL A 122 -7.04 14.08 -24.18
C VAL A 122 -7.88 13.19 -23.28
N SER A 123 -8.78 13.75 -22.46
CA SER A 123 -9.64 12.97 -21.58
C SER A 123 -10.50 11.96 -22.34
N ARG A 124 -11.11 12.34 -23.46
CA ARG A 124 -11.91 11.43 -24.30
C ARG A 124 -11.06 10.33 -24.92
N ARG A 125 -9.82 10.63 -25.33
CA ARG A 125 -8.90 9.66 -25.92
C ARG A 125 -8.53 8.56 -24.93
N PHE A 126 -8.36 8.93 -23.65
CA PHE A 126 -8.08 8.00 -22.57
C PHE A 126 -9.34 7.38 -21.95
N ASN A 127 -10.53 7.86 -22.21
CA ASN A 127 -11.78 7.26 -21.74
C ASN A 127 -12.35 6.30 -22.80
N SER A 128 -11.61 5.25 -23.13
CA SER A 128 -11.96 4.22 -24.10
C SER A 128 -12.21 2.86 -23.40
N LYS A 129 -12.56 1.82 -24.18
CA LYS A 129 -12.79 0.46 -23.62
C LYS A 129 -11.59 -0.11 -22.86
N ASP A 130 -10.37 0.34 -23.15
CA ASP A 130 -9.14 -0.20 -22.57
C ASP A 130 -8.64 0.64 -21.37
N TYR A 131 -9.08 1.91 -21.25
CA TYR A 131 -8.66 2.83 -20.21
C TYR A 131 -9.86 3.48 -19.53
N LEU A 132 -9.72 3.66 -18.21
CA LEU A 132 -10.67 4.39 -17.38
C LEU A 132 -9.93 5.54 -16.67
N VAL A 133 -10.31 6.76 -16.94
CA VAL A 133 -9.84 7.92 -16.18
C VAL A 133 -10.54 7.94 -14.83
N VAL A 134 -9.78 7.76 -13.75
CA VAL A 134 -10.31 7.67 -12.37
C VAL A 134 -10.28 9.00 -11.68
N SER A 135 -9.24 9.78 -11.93
CA SER A 135 -9.02 11.08 -11.30
C SER A 135 -8.37 12.03 -12.29
N TYR A 136 -8.78 13.28 -12.20
CA TYR A 136 -8.29 14.36 -13.02
C TYR A 136 -8.11 15.59 -12.13
N ASN A 137 -6.89 16.07 -11.98
CA ASN A 137 -6.57 17.28 -11.24
C ASN A 137 -5.94 18.30 -12.20
N LEU A 138 -6.45 19.52 -12.16
CA LEU A 138 -6.01 20.61 -13.00
C LEU A 138 -5.46 21.74 -12.12
N ASP A 139 -4.17 21.99 -12.22
CA ASP A 139 -3.50 23.10 -11.57
C ASP A 139 -3.17 24.18 -12.61
N ARG A 140 -3.62 25.40 -12.36
CA ARG A 140 -3.34 26.54 -13.22
C ARG A 140 -2.12 27.28 -12.71
N GLN A 141 -1.08 27.34 -13.52
CA GLN A 141 0.13 28.13 -13.26
C GLN A 141 0.13 29.37 -14.16
N VAL A 142 0.16 30.55 -13.54
CA VAL A 142 0.25 31.83 -14.28
C VAL A 142 1.65 32.37 -14.12
N GLN A 143 2.42 32.46 -15.20
CA GLN A 143 3.75 33.04 -15.24
C GLN A 143 3.75 34.23 -16.22
N GLY A 144 3.56 35.45 -15.70
CA GLY A 144 3.44 36.64 -16.51
C GLY A 144 2.19 36.62 -17.41
N GLU A 145 2.37 36.81 -18.73
CA GLU A 145 1.29 36.76 -19.72
C GLU A 145 0.91 35.31 -20.13
N TYR A 146 1.73 34.32 -19.77
CA TYR A 146 1.49 32.93 -20.17
C TYR A 146 0.75 32.18 -19.07
N THR A 147 -0.33 31.51 -19.47
CA THR A 147 -1.07 30.58 -18.61
C THR A 147 -0.70 29.15 -19.02
N ASN A 148 -0.13 28.39 -18.11
CA ASN A 148 0.15 26.97 -18.30
C ASN A 148 -0.79 26.14 -17.42
N TYR A 149 -1.34 25.07 -17.96
CA TYR A 149 -2.20 24.15 -17.25
C TYR A 149 -1.44 22.85 -17.00
N GLN A 150 -1.14 22.57 -15.74
CA GLN A 150 -0.57 21.29 -15.34
C GLN A 150 -1.69 20.35 -14.96
N VAL A 151 -1.71 19.18 -15.59
CA VAL A 151 -2.74 18.18 -15.41
C VAL A 151 -2.12 16.91 -14.87
N THR A 152 -2.67 16.42 -13.76
CA THR A 152 -2.36 15.09 -13.26
C THR A 152 -3.58 14.20 -13.45
N MET A 153 -3.44 13.15 -14.24
CA MET A 153 -4.50 12.20 -14.57
C MET A 153 -4.12 10.81 -14.10
N VAL A 154 -5.02 10.15 -13.36
CA VAL A 154 -4.89 8.75 -12.96
C VAL A 154 -5.74 7.90 -13.89
N ILE A 155 -5.08 7.01 -14.61
CA ILE A 155 -5.72 6.09 -15.55
C ILE A 155 -5.63 4.66 -15.02
N LYS A 156 -6.71 3.90 -15.15
CA LYS A 156 -6.72 2.46 -14.91
C LYS A 156 -6.88 1.72 -16.23
N SER A 157 -6.05 0.69 -16.44
CA SER A 157 -6.11 -0.19 -17.61
C SER A 157 -6.18 -1.66 -17.21
N LYS A 158 -6.96 -2.45 -17.96
CA LYS A 158 -7.00 -3.91 -17.85
C LYS A 158 -5.76 -4.57 -18.46
N LYS A 159 -5.18 -3.95 -19.48
CA LYS A 159 -3.95 -4.43 -20.13
C LYS A 159 -2.75 -3.73 -19.52
N SER A 160 -1.65 -4.49 -19.34
CA SER A 160 -0.36 -3.91 -18.99
C SER A 160 0.21 -3.23 -20.24
N TYR A 161 -0.09 -1.96 -20.41
CA TYR A 161 0.60 -1.16 -21.41
C TYR A 161 1.92 -0.66 -20.83
N ASP A 162 2.93 -0.69 -21.68
CA ASP A 162 4.23 -0.09 -21.38
C ASP A 162 4.12 1.43 -21.37
N GLU A 163 4.95 2.08 -20.57
CA GLU A 163 5.06 3.55 -20.50
C GLU A 163 5.26 4.14 -21.91
N GLY A 164 6.00 3.42 -22.78
CA GLY A 164 6.21 3.82 -24.18
C GLY A 164 4.92 3.95 -24.97
N TYR A 165 3.92 3.11 -24.75
CA TYR A 165 2.63 3.21 -25.42
C TYR A 165 1.82 4.43 -24.95
N LEU A 166 1.87 4.73 -23.66
CA LEU A 166 1.22 5.93 -23.11
C LEU A 166 1.87 7.20 -23.64
N LEU A 167 3.20 7.22 -23.74
CA LEU A 167 3.95 8.31 -24.37
C LEU A 167 3.56 8.49 -25.84
N GLN A 168 3.45 7.41 -26.59
CA GLN A 168 3.03 7.47 -28.00
C GLN A 168 1.63 8.04 -28.16
N LEU A 169 0.68 7.67 -27.29
CA LEU A 169 -0.66 8.26 -27.30
C LEU A 169 -0.66 9.75 -26.97
N MET A 170 0.21 10.20 -26.07
CA MET A 170 0.33 11.62 -25.74
C MET A 170 0.99 12.44 -26.86
N GLN A 171 1.86 11.81 -27.67
CA GLN A 171 2.47 12.46 -28.85
C GLN A 171 1.46 12.76 -29.98
N GLU A 172 0.25 12.16 -29.94
CA GLU A 172 -0.84 12.56 -30.84
C GLU A 172 -1.29 14.02 -30.60
N PHE A 173 -0.92 14.62 -29.46
CA PHE A 173 -1.29 15.97 -29.06
C PHE A 173 -0.06 16.89 -29.01
N PRO A 174 0.28 17.61 -30.07
CA PRO A 174 1.52 18.40 -30.16
C PRO A 174 1.58 19.57 -29.17
N GLU A 175 0.44 20.02 -28.64
CA GLU A 175 0.35 21.09 -27.63
C GLU A 175 0.52 20.60 -26.19
N VAL A 176 0.79 19.29 -26.01
CA VAL A 176 0.92 18.66 -24.71
C VAL A 176 2.38 18.27 -24.47
N THR A 177 2.94 18.73 -23.36
CA THR A 177 4.27 18.32 -22.89
C THR A 177 4.10 17.35 -21.74
N VAL A 178 4.54 16.11 -21.92
CA VAL A 178 4.52 15.09 -20.88
C VAL A 178 5.68 15.36 -19.91
N GLU A 179 5.36 15.54 -18.63
CA GLU A 179 6.34 15.79 -17.57
C GLU A 179 6.74 14.49 -16.87
N LYS A 180 5.75 13.60 -16.60
CA LYS A 180 5.98 12.38 -15.84
C LYS A 180 4.93 11.31 -16.14
N ILE A 181 5.37 10.04 -16.22
CA ILE A 181 4.52 8.85 -16.20
C ILE A 181 5.02 7.94 -15.08
N GLU A 182 4.10 7.47 -14.22
CA GLU A 182 4.37 6.55 -13.10
C GLU A 182 3.42 5.36 -13.11
#